data_45420d77309eca767b5812ff8fede4bc
#
_entry.id   45420d77309eca767b5812ff8fede4bc
#
_cell.length_a   1.000
_cell.length_b   1.000
_cell.length_c   1.000
_cell.angle_alpha   90.00
_cell.angle_beta   90.00
_cell.angle_gamma   90.00
#
_symmetry.space_group_name_H-M   'P 1'
#
loop_
_entity.id
_entity.type
_entity.pdbx_description
1 polymer ?
#
loop_
_entity_poly.entity_id
_entity_poly.type
_entity_poly.pdbx_seq_one_letter_code
_entity_poly.pdbx_strand_id
1 'polypeptide(L)'
;ALCVRARRGWNKLHKWQFVVKCHFDSFGLVMIFRAFLLAALLMPAWAAAQSATYRFSPVNQWDINNTAAYWNPIIRYVSDKSGVKLELKIGRTSADTTAYVLAQEVEFVFSNHLFSPERDQLGWKVFGRRWTPPLQGQIAVPFDSPITRLEDLKGQEVVFAGPEAFIGYKVPFAHLLAKNIDVKAVFAGNQNAAFAQLFAGKARAVGSNSALVDGYSVREGKKFRVLWTSEGFHDLALMASSKVPERDVKAVASAFINMHRDPAGKAILVKASEEVGLDRQAYFLPATGGDYAAYRRFFQSVPAGLR
;
A
#
# COMPACT_ATOMS: atom_id res chain seq x y z
N ALA A 1 49.09 31.64 26.61
CA ALA A 1 50.31 32.46 26.55
C ALA A 1 51.27 32.07 27.64
N LEU A 2 52.49 31.98 27.23
CA LEU A 2 53.78 31.92 27.92
C LEU A 2 54.42 30.54 28.13
N CYS A 3 55.32 30.39 27.26
CA CYS A 3 56.55 29.63 27.24
C CYS A 3 57.53 30.10 28.31
N VAL A 4 58.32 29.20 28.93
CA VAL A 4 59.77 29.41 29.29
C VAL A 4 60.35 28.03 29.57
N ARG A 5 61.21 27.61 28.89
CA ARG A 5 62.54 27.20 28.53
C ARG A 5 63.51 26.91 29.71
N ALA A 6 64.00 25.65 29.73
CA ALA A 6 65.37 25.15 29.87
C ALA A 6 66.20 25.49 31.12
N ARG A 7 66.88 24.49 31.73
CA ARG A 7 68.24 24.11 31.42
C ARG A 7 68.76 22.95 32.31
N ARG A 8 69.72 22.25 31.78
CA ARG A 8 70.53 21.14 32.28
C ARG A 8 71.27 21.43 33.61
N GLY A 9 71.45 20.39 34.37
CA GLY A 9 72.46 20.33 35.40
C GLY A 9 72.69 18.93 35.94
N TRP A 10 73.82 18.38 35.67
CA TRP A 10 74.36 17.11 36.10
C TRP A 10 74.61 17.08 37.60
N ASN A 11 74.34 15.98 38.38
CA ASN A 11 75.28 15.03 38.96
C ASN A 11 74.71 14.24 40.14
N LYS A 12 75.02 12.91 40.06
CA LYS A 12 75.48 11.97 41.12
C LYS A 12 74.51 11.56 42.25
N LEU A 13 74.19 10.26 42.18
CA LEU A 13 74.25 9.25 43.26
C LEU A 13 73.42 9.48 44.53
N HIS A 14 72.36 8.69 44.67
CA HIS A 14 72.22 7.77 45.81
C HIS A 14 71.08 6.75 45.50
N LYS A 15 71.50 5.46 45.51
CA LYS A 15 70.54 4.32 45.47
C LYS A 15 69.80 4.26 46.80
N TRP A 16 68.47 4.38 46.74
CA TRP A 16 67.64 3.80 47.76
C TRP A 16 66.71 2.79 47.08
N GLN A 17 66.96 1.49 47.31
CA GLN A 17 66.08 0.42 46.98
C GLN A 17 64.99 0.34 48.07
N PHE A 18 63.83 0.86 47.81
CA PHE A 18 62.70 0.48 48.60
C PHE A 18 62.09 -0.80 47.99
N VAL A 19 62.35 -1.93 48.63
CA VAL A 19 61.61 -3.20 48.36
C VAL A 19 60.31 -3.11 49.07
N VAL A 20 59.24 -2.71 48.34
CA VAL A 20 57.86 -2.90 48.78
C VAL A 20 57.49 -4.34 48.45
N LYS A 21 57.51 -5.21 49.47
CA LYS A 21 56.89 -6.54 49.38
C LYS A 21 55.36 -6.32 49.41
N CYS A 22 54.75 -6.22 48.25
CA CYS A 22 53.29 -6.40 48.15
C CYS A 22 52.98 -7.90 48.25
N HIS A 23 52.47 -8.30 49.42
CA HIS A 23 51.75 -9.55 49.52
C HIS A 23 50.42 -9.37 48.78
N PHE A 24 50.34 -9.85 47.55
CA PHE A 24 49.07 -10.00 46.85
C PHE A 24 48.47 -11.31 47.28
N ASP A 25 47.45 -11.26 48.13
CA ASP A 25 46.61 -12.40 48.45
C ASP A 25 45.91 -12.82 47.18
N SER A 26 46.27 -13.97 46.64
CA SER A 26 45.69 -14.57 45.42
C SER A 26 44.21 -14.82 45.50
N PHE A 27 43.59 -14.74 46.68
CA PHE A 27 42.15 -14.92 46.88
C PHE A 27 41.30 -13.73 46.47
N GLY A 28 41.79 -12.50 46.53
CA GLY A 28 41.03 -11.30 46.16
C GLY A 28 40.83 -11.16 44.66
N LEU A 29 41.83 -11.55 43.85
CA LEU A 29 41.81 -11.41 42.42
C LEU A 29 40.82 -12.36 41.74
N VAL A 30 40.66 -13.56 42.29
CA VAL A 30 39.72 -14.58 41.77
C VAL A 30 38.27 -14.22 42.06
N MET A 31 37.98 -13.54 43.18
CA MET A 31 36.64 -13.07 43.50
C MET A 31 36.21 -11.89 42.62
N ILE A 32 37.10 -10.97 42.32
CA ILE A 32 36.81 -9.82 41.45
C ILE A 32 36.55 -10.28 40.01
N PHE A 33 37.31 -11.23 39.47
CA PHE A 33 37.08 -11.81 38.16
C PHE A 33 35.77 -12.59 38.05
N ARG A 34 35.39 -13.33 39.12
CA ARG A 34 34.09 -14.03 39.15
C ARG A 34 32.90 -13.08 39.24
N ALA A 35 33.00 -11.96 39.96
CA ALA A 35 31.97 -10.95 40.02
C ALA A 35 31.79 -10.23 38.67
N PHE A 36 32.87 -9.96 37.93
CA PHE A 36 32.77 -9.37 36.57
C PHE A 36 32.18 -10.33 35.54
N LEU A 37 32.50 -11.63 35.62
CA LEU A 37 31.89 -12.65 34.74
C LEU A 37 30.41 -12.85 35.00
N LEU A 38 29.94 -12.77 36.24
CA LEU A 38 28.52 -12.86 36.58
C LEU A 38 27.75 -11.58 36.21
N ALA A 39 28.35 -10.41 36.28
CA ALA A 39 27.74 -9.15 35.87
C ALA A 39 27.60 -9.04 34.33
N ALA A 40 28.50 -9.65 33.55
CA ALA A 40 28.45 -9.70 32.11
C ALA A 40 27.31 -10.63 31.59
N LEU A 41 26.89 -11.63 32.39
CA LEU A 41 25.79 -12.55 32.08
C LEU A 41 24.39 -11.94 32.40
N LEU A 42 24.34 -10.82 33.10
CA LEU A 42 23.11 -10.10 33.46
C LEU A 42 22.86 -8.86 32.63
N MET A 43 23.68 -8.56 31.61
CA MET A 43 23.29 -7.55 30.62
C MET A 43 22.08 -8.09 29.88
N PRO A 44 20.89 -7.48 30.04
CA PRO A 44 19.79 -7.81 29.15
C PRO A 44 20.32 -7.55 27.75
N ALA A 45 20.35 -8.57 26.91
CA ALA A 45 20.51 -8.40 25.49
C ALA A 45 19.34 -7.56 25.00
N TRP A 46 19.48 -6.24 25.03
CA TRP A 46 18.69 -5.36 24.19
C TRP A 46 19.11 -5.67 22.75
N ALA A 47 18.70 -6.84 22.29
CA ALA A 47 18.55 -7.06 20.88
C ALA A 47 17.57 -5.96 20.46
N ALA A 48 18.09 -4.86 19.93
CA ALA A 48 17.31 -3.92 19.17
C ALA A 48 16.63 -4.80 18.12
N ALA A 49 15.37 -5.15 18.37
CA ALA A 49 14.56 -5.86 17.40
C ALA A 49 14.55 -4.95 16.19
N GLN A 50 15.37 -5.27 15.20
CA GLN A 50 15.44 -4.56 13.95
C GLN A 50 14.01 -4.60 13.41
N SER A 51 13.30 -3.47 13.47
CA SER A 51 11.91 -3.40 13.06
C SER A 51 11.85 -3.85 11.60
N ALA A 52 11.17 -4.96 11.37
CA ALA A 52 11.02 -5.48 10.02
C ALA A 52 10.43 -4.37 9.14
N THR A 53 11.03 -4.15 7.98
CA THR A 53 10.48 -3.24 6.99
C THR A 53 9.58 -4.05 6.07
N TYR A 54 8.31 -3.69 6.00
CA TYR A 54 7.34 -4.32 5.13
C TYR A 54 7.04 -3.45 3.92
N ARG A 55 6.73 -4.07 2.80
CA ARG A 55 6.33 -3.40 1.57
C ARG A 55 4.81 -3.32 1.50
N PHE A 56 4.32 -2.13 1.21
CA PHE A 56 2.91 -1.86 0.95
C PHE A 56 2.71 -1.58 -0.54
N SER A 57 1.80 -2.31 -1.19
CA SER A 57 1.55 -2.17 -2.63
C SER A 57 0.07 -1.91 -2.91
N PRO A 58 -0.28 -0.69 -3.31
CA PRO A 58 -1.64 -0.39 -3.75
C PRO A 58 -1.83 -0.71 -5.23
N VAL A 59 -2.98 -1.18 -5.62
CA VAL A 59 -3.38 -1.24 -7.03
C VAL A 59 -3.36 0.16 -7.65
N ASN A 60 -2.81 0.27 -8.84
CA ASN A 60 -2.71 1.53 -9.58
C ASN A 60 -4.09 1.96 -10.10
N GLN A 61 -4.80 2.77 -9.32
CA GLN A 61 -6.03 3.43 -9.77
C GLN A 61 -5.70 4.62 -10.68
N TRP A 62 -4.56 5.25 -10.48
CA TRP A 62 -4.01 6.38 -11.21
C TRP A 62 -2.66 6.03 -11.84
N ASP A 63 -2.04 6.98 -12.54
CA ASP A 63 -0.64 6.86 -12.93
C ASP A 63 0.28 6.78 -11.70
N ILE A 64 1.55 6.45 -11.95
CA ILE A 64 2.52 6.19 -10.87
C ILE A 64 2.75 7.42 -9.98
N ASN A 65 2.75 8.64 -10.56
CA ASN A 65 3.00 9.87 -9.81
C ASN A 65 1.82 10.19 -8.88
N ASN A 66 0.60 10.14 -9.38
CA ASN A 66 -0.61 10.34 -8.60
C ASN A 66 -0.79 9.24 -7.55
N THR A 67 -0.48 7.99 -7.88
CA THR A 67 -0.48 6.87 -6.91
C THR A 67 0.52 7.13 -5.79
N ALA A 68 1.73 7.57 -6.10
CA ALA A 68 2.75 7.91 -5.11
C ALA A 68 2.36 9.15 -4.27
N ALA A 69 1.82 10.18 -4.90
CA ALA A 69 1.36 11.40 -4.21
C ALA A 69 0.27 11.10 -3.18
N TYR A 70 -0.67 10.22 -3.52
CA TYR A 70 -1.72 9.78 -2.59
C TYR A 70 -1.15 8.92 -1.45
N TRP A 71 -0.35 7.89 -1.75
CA TRP A 71 0.02 6.88 -0.77
C TRP A 71 1.23 7.23 0.10
N ASN A 72 2.25 7.95 -0.42
CA ASN A 72 3.46 8.25 0.35
C ASN A 72 3.18 8.97 1.69
N PRO A 73 2.38 10.04 1.76
CA PRO A 73 2.10 10.70 3.02
C PRO A 73 1.29 9.80 3.98
N ILE A 74 0.37 8.98 3.45
CA ILE A 74 -0.43 8.05 4.24
C ILE A 74 0.47 6.96 4.85
N ILE A 75 1.33 6.32 4.04
CA ILE A 75 2.22 5.25 4.49
C ILE A 75 3.25 5.75 5.50
N ARG A 76 3.77 6.97 5.32
CA ARG A 76 4.65 7.59 6.30
C ARG A 76 3.93 7.78 7.65
N TYR A 77 2.74 8.38 7.63
CA TYR A 77 1.93 8.55 8.84
C TYR A 77 1.65 7.21 9.52
N VAL A 78 1.23 6.19 8.75
CA VAL A 78 0.95 4.85 9.30
C VAL A 78 2.19 4.23 9.90
N SER A 79 3.36 4.36 9.26
CA SER A 79 4.63 3.87 9.81
C SER A 79 4.96 4.54 11.13
N ASP A 80 4.85 5.86 11.20
CA ASP A 80 5.16 6.64 12.41
C ASP A 80 4.22 6.28 13.56
N LYS A 81 2.92 6.12 13.30
CA LYS A 81 1.91 5.83 14.32
C LYS A 81 1.87 4.37 14.77
N SER A 82 2.17 3.44 13.89
CA SER A 82 2.19 2.00 14.22
C SER A 82 3.50 1.53 14.83
N GLY A 83 4.61 2.26 14.60
CA GLY A 83 5.96 1.79 14.89
C GLY A 83 6.43 0.66 13.96
N VAL A 84 5.66 0.35 12.91
CA VAL A 84 5.96 -0.67 11.89
C VAL A 84 6.40 0.04 10.62
N LYS A 85 7.65 -0.17 10.20
CA LYS A 85 8.17 0.49 9.01
C LYS A 85 7.53 -0.08 7.74
N LEU A 86 6.84 0.79 6.99
CA LEU A 86 6.26 0.47 5.69
C LEU A 86 6.97 1.25 4.58
N GLU A 87 7.22 0.57 3.45
CA GLU A 87 7.76 1.17 2.24
C GLU A 87 6.79 0.93 1.08
N LEU A 88 6.53 1.98 0.29
CA LEU A 88 5.64 1.90 -0.86
C LEU A 88 6.34 1.19 -2.02
N LYS A 89 5.73 0.11 -2.54
CA LYS A 89 6.15 -0.57 -3.76
C LYS A 89 5.04 -0.47 -4.80
N ILE A 90 5.28 0.30 -5.85
CA ILE A 90 4.31 0.54 -6.94
C ILE A 90 4.81 -0.11 -8.23
N GLY A 91 3.96 -0.88 -8.91
CA GLY A 91 4.18 -1.34 -10.27
C GLY A 91 3.91 -0.22 -11.30
N ARG A 92 4.39 -0.36 -12.51
CA ARG A 92 4.07 0.57 -13.61
C ARG A 92 2.60 0.45 -14.05
N THR A 93 2.06 -0.74 -13.92
CA THR A 93 0.66 -1.07 -14.23
C THR A 93 -0.01 -1.79 -13.06
N SER A 94 -1.33 -1.88 -13.07
CA SER A 94 -2.06 -2.68 -12.09
C SER A 94 -1.72 -4.18 -12.17
N ALA A 95 -1.35 -4.67 -13.35
CA ALA A 95 -0.88 -6.04 -13.54
C ALA A 95 0.46 -6.29 -12.84
N ASP A 96 1.42 -5.35 -12.95
CA ASP A 96 2.70 -5.44 -12.23
C ASP A 96 2.49 -5.50 -10.72
N THR A 97 1.61 -4.63 -10.18
CA THR A 97 1.26 -4.62 -8.76
C THR A 97 0.66 -5.95 -8.33
N THR A 98 -0.25 -6.52 -9.12
CA THR A 98 -0.82 -7.84 -8.85
C THR A 98 0.24 -8.93 -8.92
N ALA A 99 1.19 -8.86 -9.85
CA ALA A 99 2.29 -9.82 -9.94
C ALA A 99 3.16 -9.82 -8.67
N TYR A 100 3.47 -8.65 -8.10
CA TYR A 100 4.19 -8.56 -6.81
C TYR A 100 3.44 -9.25 -5.68
N VAL A 101 2.11 -9.12 -5.65
CA VAL A 101 1.27 -9.76 -4.63
C VAL A 101 1.27 -11.27 -4.80
N LEU A 102 1.08 -11.74 -6.03
CA LEU A 102 1.06 -13.18 -6.33
C LEU A 102 2.43 -13.85 -6.09
N ALA A 103 3.53 -13.14 -6.39
CA ALA A 103 4.89 -13.58 -6.09
C ALA A 103 5.25 -13.44 -4.59
N GLN A 104 4.34 -12.94 -3.75
CA GLN A 104 4.55 -12.70 -2.33
C GLN A 104 5.77 -11.80 -2.04
N GLU A 105 6.00 -10.83 -2.92
CA GLU A 105 7.07 -9.84 -2.80
C GLU A 105 6.66 -8.62 -1.95
N VAL A 106 5.43 -8.58 -1.45
CA VAL A 106 4.89 -7.51 -0.62
C VAL A 106 4.12 -8.11 0.55
N GLU A 107 4.04 -7.38 1.64
CA GLU A 107 3.45 -7.87 2.88
C GLU A 107 2.08 -7.23 3.18
N PHE A 108 1.85 -6.01 2.68
CA PHE A 108 0.58 -5.30 2.79
C PHE A 108 0.12 -4.83 1.42
N VAL A 109 -1.18 -4.83 1.20
CA VAL A 109 -1.75 -4.39 -0.08
C VAL A 109 -3.04 -3.59 0.11
N PHE A 110 -3.33 -2.73 -0.86
CA PHE A 110 -4.65 -2.15 -1.05
C PHE A 110 -5.18 -2.65 -2.40
N SER A 111 -6.03 -3.68 -2.38
CA SER A 111 -6.39 -4.43 -3.57
C SER A 111 -7.78 -5.08 -3.46
N ASN A 112 -8.40 -5.31 -4.61
CA ASN A 112 -9.58 -6.17 -4.76
C ASN A 112 -9.33 -7.33 -5.75
N HIS A 113 -8.07 -7.58 -6.12
CA HIS A 113 -7.68 -8.59 -7.11
C HIS A 113 -7.46 -9.99 -6.50
N LEU A 114 -7.76 -10.18 -5.19
CA LEU A 114 -7.39 -11.38 -4.44
C LEU A 114 -8.60 -12.23 -4.02
N PHE A 115 -9.78 -11.96 -4.56
CA PHE A 115 -11.03 -12.62 -4.16
C PHE A 115 -11.50 -13.71 -5.14
N SER A 116 -10.71 -14.04 -6.19
CA SER A 116 -11.00 -15.22 -7.00
C SER A 116 -10.69 -16.49 -6.18
N PRO A 117 -11.35 -17.63 -6.48
CA PRO A 117 -11.17 -18.87 -5.71
C PRO A 117 -9.70 -19.30 -5.56
N GLU A 118 -8.90 -19.14 -6.62
CA GLU A 118 -7.49 -19.52 -6.64
C GLU A 118 -6.63 -18.57 -5.78
N ARG A 119 -6.94 -17.26 -5.83
CA ARG A 119 -6.18 -16.24 -5.10
C ARG A 119 -6.59 -16.11 -3.64
N ASP A 120 -7.83 -16.41 -3.30
CA ASP A 120 -8.33 -16.45 -1.92
C ASP A 120 -7.56 -17.48 -1.07
N GLN A 121 -7.06 -18.56 -1.71
CA GLN A 121 -6.22 -19.59 -1.08
C GLN A 121 -4.83 -19.09 -0.66
N LEU A 122 -4.36 -17.94 -1.17
CA LEU A 122 -3.08 -17.34 -0.76
C LEU A 122 -3.10 -16.83 0.69
N GLY A 123 -4.26 -16.83 1.34
CA GLY A 123 -4.41 -16.52 2.76
C GLY A 123 -4.23 -15.05 3.14
N TRP A 124 -4.45 -14.12 2.21
CA TRP A 124 -4.48 -12.71 2.50
C TRP A 124 -5.63 -12.36 3.44
N LYS A 125 -5.33 -11.62 4.51
CA LYS A 125 -6.31 -11.26 5.54
C LYS A 125 -6.73 -9.80 5.39
N VAL A 126 -8.02 -9.56 5.16
CA VAL A 126 -8.61 -8.22 5.17
C VAL A 126 -8.62 -7.68 6.59
N PHE A 127 -8.14 -6.45 6.79
CA PHE A 127 -8.18 -5.76 8.08
C PHE A 127 -8.86 -4.39 8.01
N GLY A 128 -9.09 -3.87 6.81
CA GLY A 128 -9.73 -2.58 6.63
C GLY A 128 -10.10 -2.30 5.17
N ARG A 129 -10.73 -1.16 4.95
CA ARG A 129 -11.02 -0.62 3.62
C ARG A 129 -11.07 0.91 3.67
N ARG A 130 -10.92 1.55 2.53
CA ARG A 130 -11.24 2.97 2.43
C ARG A 130 -12.76 3.14 2.45
N TRP A 131 -13.25 4.12 3.21
CA TRP A 131 -14.65 4.52 3.12
C TRP A 131 -14.86 5.31 1.85
N THR A 132 -15.82 4.89 1.07
CA THR A 132 -16.38 5.60 -0.07
C THR A 132 -17.85 5.21 -0.14
N PRO A 133 -18.72 5.98 -0.80
CA PRO A 133 -19.98 5.46 -1.27
C PRO A 133 -19.77 4.15 -2.05
N PRO A 134 -20.75 3.25 -2.13
CA PRO A 134 -20.61 2.04 -2.91
C PRO A 134 -20.14 2.35 -4.33
N LEU A 135 -19.04 1.71 -4.73
CA LEU A 135 -18.45 1.88 -6.06
C LEU A 135 -19.21 1.02 -7.07
N GLN A 136 -19.60 1.60 -8.17
CA GLN A 136 -20.35 0.92 -9.24
C GLN A 136 -19.48 0.80 -10.49
N GLY A 137 -19.50 -0.34 -11.14
CA GLY A 137 -18.95 -0.49 -12.48
C GLY A 137 -19.78 0.29 -13.48
N GLN A 138 -19.12 1.03 -14.33
CA GLN A 138 -19.77 1.85 -15.36
C GLN A 138 -19.15 1.59 -16.73
N ILE A 139 -19.99 1.71 -17.76
CA ILE A 139 -19.57 1.86 -19.15
C ILE A 139 -19.98 3.27 -19.56
N ALA A 140 -18.99 4.07 -19.93
CA ALA A 140 -19.19 5.48 -20.24
C ALA A 140 -18.55 5.87 -21.58
N VAL A 141 -19.11 6.91 -22.19
CA VAL A 141 -18.63 7.53 -23.42
C VAL A 141 -18.47 9.05 -23.20
N PRO A 142 -17.72 9.79 -24.04
CA PRO A 142 -17.76 11.25 -24.02
C PRO A 142 -19.21 11.75 -24.11
N PHE A 143 -19.52 12.84 -23.43
CA PHE A 143 -20.91 13.36 -23.35
C PHE A 143 -21.50 13.69 -24.75
N ASP A 144 -20.66 14.14 -25.67
CA ASP A 144 -21.00 14.48 -27.05
C ASP A 144 -20.88 13.31 -28.03
N SER A 145 -20.59 12.10 -27.54
CA SER A 145 -20.53 10.89 -28.37
C SER A 145 -21.87 10.60 -29.05
N PRO A 146 -21.86 10.14 -30.31
CA PRO A 146 -23.09 9.67 -30.99
C PRO A 146 -23.63 8.36 -30.39
N ILE A 147 -22.82 7.64 -29.60
CA ILE A 147 -23.20 6.39 -28.94
C ILE A 147 -24.07 6.72 -27.74
N THR A 148 -25.30 6.18 -27.75
CA THR A 148 -26.32 6.45 -26.71
C THR A 148 -26.77 5.20 -25.99
N ARG A 149 -26.51 4.00 -26.53
CA ARG A 149 -26.97 2.71 -26.02
C ARG A 149 -25.78 1.73 -25.97
N LEU A 150 -25.87 0.72 -25.10
CA LEU A 150 -24.85 -0.34 -24.99
C LEU A 150 -24.71 -1.13 -26.29
N GLU A 151 -25.80 -1.39 -26.97
CA GLU A 151 -25.83 -2.15 -28.23
C GLU A 151 -25.00 -1.51 -29.34
N ASP A 152 -24.87 -0.18 -29.32
CA ASP A 152 -24.05 0.59 -30.28
C ASP A 152 -22.54 0.28 -30.13
N LEU A 153 -22.14 -0.38 -29.02
CA LEU A 153 -20.76 -0.79 -28.75
C LEU A 153 -20.37 -2.10 -29.42
N LYS A 154 -21.32 -2.82 -30.04
CA LYS A 154 -21.01 -4.11 -30.68
C LYS A 154 -19.92 -3.96 -31.74
N GLY A 155 -18.85 -4.75 -31.61
CA GLY A 155 -17.67 -4.70 -32.47
C GLY A 155 -16.74 -3.49 -32.26
N GLN A 156 -17.07 -2.56 -31.36
CA GLN A 156 -16.29 -1.37 -31.06
C GLN A 156 -15.15 -1.65 -30.06
N GLU A 157 -14.17 -0.76 -30.03
CA GLU A 157 -13.12 -0.76 -29.02
C GLU A 157 -13.62 -0.10 -27.73
N VAL A 158 -13.54 -0.85 -26.64
CA VAL A 158 -13.84 -0.38 -25.28
C VAL A 158 -12.53 -0.47 -24.47
N VAL A 159 -12.11 0.66 -23.92
CA VAL A 159 -10.86 0.72 -23.15
C VAL A 159 -11.13 0.52 -21.66
N PHE A 160 -10.23 -0.23 -21.01
CA PHE A 160 -10.24 -0.54 -19.59
C PHE A 160 -8.86 -0.26 -19.00
N ALA A 161 -8.79 -0.11 -17.67
CA ALA A 161 -7.51 0.09 -16.99
C ALA A 161 -6.55 -1.10 -17.14
N GLY A 162 -7.09 -2.32 -17.00
CA GLY A 162 -6.32 -3.56 -17.11
C GLY A 162 -7.18 -4.79 -16.82
N PRO A 163 -6.67 -6.00 -17.13
CA PRO A 163 -7.44 -7.24 -16.99
C PRO A 163 -7.76 -7.60 -15.53
N GLU A 164 -7.01 -7.03 -14.59
CA GLU A 164 -7.22 -7.25 -13.16
C GLU A 164 -8.26 -6.30 -12.53
N ALA A 165 -8.65 -5.22 -13.21
CA ALA A 165 -9.58 -4.23 -12.66
C ALA A 165 -10.98 -4.85 -12.47
N PHE A 166 -11.34 -5.16 -11.21
CA PHE A 166 -12.60 -5.84 -10.90
C PHE A 166 -13.81 -4.98 -11.28
N ILE A 167 -13.99 -3.84 -10.58
CA ILE A 167 -15.16 -2.98 -10.79
C ILE A 167 -15.12 -2.28 -12.16
N GLY A 168 -13.90 -1.91 -12.61
CA GLY A 168 -13.74 -1.14 -13.86
C GLY A 168 -13.64 -1.99 -15.14
N TYR A 169 -13.40 -3.30 -15.04
CA TYR A 169 -13.32 -4.19 -16.19
C TYR A 169 -14.18 -5.44 -16.04
N LYS A 170 -13.87 -6.31 -15.04
CA LYS A 170 -14.53 -7.62 -14.97
C LYS A 170 -16.04 -7.51 -14.86
N VAL A 171 -16.55 -6.60 -14.02
CA VAL A 171 -17.99 -6.39 -13.82
C VAL A 171 -18.67 -5.83 -15.09
N PRO A 172 -18.24 -4.70 -15.70
CA PRO A 172 -18.87 -4.19 -16.92
C PRO A 172 -18.69 -5.13 -18.12
N PHE A 173 -17.56 -5.80 -18.25
CA PHE A 173 -17.32 -6.73 -19.35
C PHE A 173 -18.18 -7.99 -19.22
N ALA A 174 -18.36 -8.53 -18.01
CA ALA A 174 -19.31 -9.63 -17.78
C ALA A 174 -20.73 -9.24 -18.16
N HIS A 175 -21.15 -8.00 -17.89
CA HIS A 175 -22.47 -7.52 -18.32
C HIS A 175 -22.60 -7.46 -19.84
N LEU A 176 -21.59 -6.95 -20.55
CA LEU A 176 -21.58 -6.93 -22.02
C LEU A 176 -21.70 -8.36 -22.59
N LEU A 177 -20.92 -9.32 -22.05
CA LEU A 177 -20.99 -10.71 -22.46
C LEU A 177 -22.39 -11.32 -22.22
N ALA A 178 -22.98 -11.06 -21.04
CA ALA A 178 -24.34 -11.55 -20.71
C ALA A 178 -25.43 -10.97 -21.62
N LYS A 179 -25.18 -9.80 -22.24
CA LYS A 179 -26.06 -9.16 -23.22
C LYS A 179 -25.73 -9.52 -24.66
N ASN A 180 -24.76 -10.41 -24.92
CA ASN A 180 -24.26 -10.73 -26.26
C ASN A 180 -23.75 -9.49 -27.03
N ILE A 181 -23.22 -8.50 -26.32
CA ILE A 181 -22.56 -7.34 -26.91
C ILE A 181 -21.06 -7.61 -26.93
N ASP A 182 -20.61 -8.14 -28.05
CA ASP A 182 -19.19 -8.43 -28.26
C ASP A 182 -18.43 -7.12 -28.56
N VAL A 183 -17.39 -6.83 -27.77
CA VAL A 183 -16.55 -5.64 -27.90
C VAL A 183 -15.08 -6.02 -27.96
N LYS A 184 -14.26 -5.16 -28.56
CA LYS A 184 -12.80 -5.31 -28.53
C LYS A 184 -12.26 -4.67 -27.26
N ALA A 185 -11.90 -5.47 -26.26
CA ALA A 185 -11.32 -4.96 -25.02
C ALA A 185 -9.87 -4.49 -25.25
N VAL A 186 -9.56 -3.25 -24.90
CA VAL A 186 -8.23 -2.64 -24.92
C VAL A 186 -7.81 -2.28 -23.50
N PHE A 187 -6.57 -2.56 -23.13
CA PHE A 187 -6.06 -2.29 -21.80
C PHE A 187 -5.01 -1.17 -21.83
N ALA A 188 -5.22 -0.12 -21.05
CA ALA A 188 -4.39 1.08 -21.03
C ALA A 188 -3.32 1.10 -19.91
N GLY A 189 -3.31 0.10 -19.02
CA GLY A 189 -2.37 -0.02 -17.89
C GLY A 189 -2.82 0.63 -16.59
N ASN A 190 -3.57 1.73 -16.65
CA ASN A 190 -4.24 2.38 -15.52
C ASN A 190 -5.46 3.18 -15.99
N GLN A 191 -6.28 3.65 -15.03
CA GLN A 191 -7.55 4.29 -15.37
C GLN A 191 -7.38 5.68 -16.02
N ASN A 192 -6.38 6.46 -15.59
CA ASN A 192 -6.10 7.76 -16.23
C ASN A 192 -5.75 7.61 -17.70
N ALA A 193 -4.91 6.62 -18.03
CA ALA A 193 -4.54 6.31 -19.42
C ALA A 193 -5.77 5.84 -20.23
N ALA A 194 -6.68 5.07 -19.61
CA ALA A 194 -7.91 4.66 -20.28
C ALA A 194 -8.82 5.87 -20.63
N PHE A 195 -9.00 6.79 -19.70
CA PHE A 195 -9.74 8.03 -19.97
C PHE A 195 -9.04 8.89 -21.04
N ALA A 196 -7.72 9.02 -20.99
CA ALA A 196 -6.98 9.76 -21.99
C ALA A 196 -7.16 9.16 -23.40
N GLN A 197 -7.14 7.84 -23.52
CA GLN A 197 -7.39 7.16 -24.80
C GLN A 197 -8.82 7.38 -25.30
N LEU A 198 -9.82 7.35 -24.42
CA LEU A 198 -11.19 7.65 -24.77
C LEU A 198 -11.34 9.06 -25.35
N PHE A 199 -10.83 10.08 -24.66
CA PHE A 199 -10.94 11.48 -25.09
C PHE A 199 -10.03 11.82 -26.28
N ALA A 200 -9.00 11.01 -26.55
CA ALA A 200 -8.22 11.06 -27.77
C ALA A 200 -8.89 10.35 -28.97
N GLY A 201 -10.09 9.77 -28.79
CA GLY A 201 -10.81 9.07 -29.83
C GLY A 201 -10.23 7.71 -30.23
N LYS A 202 -9.27 7.16 -29.43
CA LYS A 202 -8.64 5.85 -29.66
C LYS A 202 -9.53 4.68 -29.25
N ALA A 203 -10.55 4.93 -28.45
CA ALA A 203 -11.59 3.98 -28.09
C ALA A 203 -12.95 4.67 -28.10
N ARG A 204 -14.03 3.88 -28.24
CA ARG A 204 -15.39 4.41 -28.34
C ARG A 204 -16.07 4.55 -26.99
N ALA A 205 -15.69 3.73 -26.04
CA ALA A 205 -16.20 3.74 -24.66
C ALA A 205 -15.08 3.34 -23.68
N VAL A 206 -15.34 3.58 -22.41
CA VAL A 206 -14.48 3.18 -21.29
C VAL A 206 -15.27 2.39 -20.26
N GLY A 207 -14.66 1.33 -19.74
CA GLY A 207 -15.10 0.70 -18.50
C GLY A 207 -14.32 1.26 -17.32
N SER A 208 -15.04 1.65 -16.26
CA SER A 208 -14.45 2.26 -15.07
C SER A 208 -15.32 2.01 -13.83
N ASN A 209 -14.88 2.47 -12.66
CA ASN A 209 -15.75 2.62 -11.52
C ASN A 209 -16.26 4.08 -11.40
N SER A 210 -17.42 4.25 -10.76
CA SER A 210 -18.10 5.54 -10.65
C SER A 210 -17.23 6.64 -10.03
N ALA A 211 -16.50 6.35 -8.94
CA ALA A 211 -15.66 7.34 -8.27
C ALA A 211 -14.51 7.84 -9.16
N LEU A 212 -13.95 6.97 -10.01
CA LEU A 212 -12.89 7.39 -10.94
C LEU A 212 -13.43 8.18 -12.13
N VAL A 213 -14.64 7.88 -12.60
CA VAL A 213 -15.34 8.71 -13.60
C VAL A 213 -15.59 10.10 -13.04
N ASP A 214 -16.16 10.20 -11.85
CA ASP A 214 -16.46 11.48 -11.18
C ASP A 214 -15.17 12.26 -10.88
N GLY A 215 -14.15 11.60 -10.32
CA GLY A 215 -12.87 12.22 -10.02
C GLY A 215 -12.15 12.75 -11.26
N TYR A 216 -12.20 12.02 -12.38
CA TYR A 216 -11.61 12.47 -13.64
C TYR A 216 -12.40 13.65 -14.22
N SER A 217 -13.74 13.59 -14.14
CA SER A 217 -14.61 14.70 -14.57
C SER A 217 -14.27 16.00 -13.85
N VAL A 218 -14.10 15.95 -12.53
CA VAL A 218 -13.77 17.12 -11.71
C VAL A 218 -12.37 17.64 -12.03
N ARG A 219 -11.38 16.76 -12.09
CA ARG A 219 -9.96 17.12 -12.27
C ARG A 219 -9.66 17.66 -13.67
N GLU A 220 -10.23 17.03 -14.71
CA GLU A 220 -9.91 17.33 -16.11
C GLU A 220 -11.01 18.15 -16.83
N GLY A 221 -12.10 18.48 -16.16
CA GLY A 221 -13.24 19.19 -16.74
C GLY A 221 -13.93 18.43 -17.88
N LYS A 222 -13.78 17.10 -17.92
CA LYS A 222 -14.36 16.25 -18.97
C LYS A 222 -15.74 15.76 -18.54
N LYS A 223 -16.68 15.68 -19.49
CA LYS A 223 -18.04 15.21 -19.26
C LYS A 223 -18.25 13.84 -19.89
N PHE A 224 -18.88 12.93 -19.14
CA PHE A 224 -19.25 11.60 -19.60
C PHE A 224 -20.76 11.47 -19.74
N ARG A 225 -21.19 10.60 -20.65
CA ARG A 225 -22.49 9.95 -20.65
C ARG A 225 -22.30 8.51 -20.19
N VAL A 226 -22.93 8.13 -19.09
CA VAL A 226 -22.92 6.76 -18.59
C VAL A 226 -24.00 5.97 -19.30
N LEU A 227 -23.62 4.89 -20.00
CA LEU A 227 -24.52 3.99 -20.72
C LEU A 227 -25.07 2.88 -19.84
N TRP A 228 -24.30 2.50 -18.81
CA TRP A 228 -24.67 1.44 -17.89
C TRP A 228 -23.95 1.58 -16.55
N THR A 229 -24.65 1.15 -15.49
CA THR A 229 -24.12 1.15 -14.11
C THR A 229 -24.48 -0.16 -13.42
N SER A 230 -23.53 -0.77 -12.70
CA SER A 230 -23.75 -2.00 -11.92
C SER A 230 -24.38 -1.75 -10.55
N GLU A 231 -24.61 -2.84 -9.82
CA GLU A 231 -24.76 -2.79 -8.37
C GLU A 231 -23.51 -2.21 -7.69
N GLY A 232 -23.66 -1.84 -6.41
CA GLY A 232 -22.55 -1.26 -5.63
C GLY A 232 -21.65 -2.31 -4.99
N PHE A 233 -20.36 -2.03 -5.00
CA PHE A 233 -19.31 -2.83 -4.35
C PHE A 233 -18.55 -1.97 -3.33
N HIS A 234 -18.01 -2.60 -2.29
CA HIS A 234 -17.07 -1.91 -1.42
C HIS A 234 -15.78 -1.57 -2.19
N ASP A 235 -15.08 -0.53 -1.75
CA ASP A 235 -13.77 -0.17 -2.31
C ASP A 235 -12.73 -1.26 -2.00
N LEU A 236 -11.52 -1.09 -2.55
CA LEU A 236 -10.42 -2.01 -2.38
C LEU A 236 -10.16 -2.29 -0.89
N ALA A 237 -9.75 -3.51 -0.60
CA ALA A 237 -9.43 -3.95 0.75
C ALA A 237 -7.99 -3.59 1.13
N LEU A 238 -7.80 -3.14 2.36
CA LEU A 238 -6.51 -3.20 3.04
C LEU A 238 -6.31 -4.63 3.54
N MET A 239 -5.25 -5.27 3.07
CA MET A 239 -4.99 -6.68 3.40
C MET A 239 -3.53 -6.85 3.82
N ALA A 240 -3.30 -7.84 4.67
CA ALA A 240 -1.98 -8.30 5.09
C ALA A 240 -1.76 -9.75 4.67
N SER A 241 -0.52 -10.06 4.29
CA SER A 241 -0.08 -11.44 4.07
C SER A 241 -0.14 -12.22 5.39
N SER A 242 -0.48 -13.51 5.32
CA SER A 242 -0.46 -14.41 6.47
C SER A 242 0.94 -14.57 7.10
N LYS A 243 2.00 -14.12 6.42
CA LYS A 243 3.39 -14.14 6.89
C LYS A 243 3.70 -13.00 7.87
N VAL A 244 2.88 -11.95 7.91
CA VAL A 244 3.08 -10.81 8.82
C VAL A 244 2.61 -11.19 10.22
N PRO A 245 3.43 -10.99 11.26
CA PRO A 245 3.00 -11.23 12.64
C PRO A 245 1.72 -10.45 13.00
N GLU A 246 0.81 -11.10 13.69
CA GLU A 246 -0.50 -10.51 14.02
C GLU A 246 -0.38 -9.19 14.79
N ARG A 247 0.64 -9.07 15.65
CA ARG A 247 0.94 -7.82 16.37
C ARG A 247 1.14 -6.67 15.40
N ASP A 248 1.94 -6.87 14.35
CA ASP A 248 2.28 -5.83 13.39
C ASP A 248 1.08 -5.51 12.49
N VAL A 249 0.28 -6.52 12.10
CA VAL A 249 -0.99 -6.31 11.39
C VAL A 249 -1.95 -5.46 12.22
N LYS A 250 -2.12 -5.75 13.52
CA LYS A 250 -2.99 -4.97 14.41
C LYS A 250 -2.52 -3.54 14.58
N ALA A 251 -1.20 -3.32 14.70
CA ALA A 251 -0.63 -1.97 14.84
C ALA A 251 -0.86 -1.14 13.56
N VAL A 252 -0.58 -1.71 12.38
CA VAL A 252 -0.82 -1.07 11.08
C VAL A 252 -2.31 -0.79 10.86
N ALA A 253 -3.18 -1.78 11.13
CA ALA A 253 -4.63 -1.63 11.03
C ALA A 253 -5.16 -0.50 11.91
N SER A 254 -4.71 -0.45 13.18
CA SER A 254 -5.09 0.62 14.12
C SER A 254 -4.67 2.00 13.60
N ALA A 255 -3.46 2.13 13.06
CA ALA A 255 -2.96 3.38 12.52
C ALA A 255 -3.78 3.86 11.31
N PHE A 256 -4.13 2.98 10.36
CA PHE A 256 -5.02 3.30 9.25
C PHE A 256 -6.42 3.74 9.73
N ILE A 257 -7.06 2.92 10.56
CA ILE A 257 -8.45 3.09 10.96
C ILE A 257 -8.65 4.37 11.80
N ASN A 258 -7.68 4.71 12.65
CA ASN A 258 -7.76 5.89 13.52
C ASN A 258 -7.18 7.16 12.87
N MET A 259 -6.61 7.08 11.68
CA MET A 259 -5.95 8.21 10.99
C MET A 259 -6.85 9.44 10.88
N HIS A 260 -8.13 9.27 10.57
CA HIS A 260 -9.10 10.36 10.43
C HIS A 260 -9.47 11.04 11.77
N ARG A 261 -9.17 10.41 12.91
CA ARG A 261 -9.43 10.94 14.26
C ARG A 261 -8.28 11.82 14.76
N ASP A 262 -7.09 11.66 14.21
CA ASP A 262 -5.93 12.51 14.48
C ASP A 262 -5.98 13.72 13.53
N PRO A 263 -5.91 14.97 14.04
CA PRO A 263 -5.92 16.16 13.20
C PRO A 263 -4.89 16.14 12.07
N ALA A 264 -3.66 15.69 12.34
CA ALA A 264 -2.60 15.58 11.35
C ALA A 264 -2.93 14.49 10.30
N GLY A 265 -3.42 13.33 10.74
CA GLY A 265 -3.85 12.26 9.86
C GLY A 265 -5.01 12.68 8.97
N LYS A 266 -6.02 13.37 9.52
CA LYS A 266 -7.14 13.92 8.77
C LYS A 266 -6.70 14.91 7.69
N ALA A 267 -5.77 15.82 8.01
CA ALA A 267 -5.23 16.78 7.05
C ALA A 267 -4.50 16.08 5.89
N ILE A 268 -3.74 15.02 6.19
CA ILE A 268 -3.08 14.20 5.16
C ILE A 268 -4.12 13.53 4.25
N LEU A 269 -5.17 12.92 4.81
CA LEU A 269 -6.22 12.23 4.03
C LEU A 269 -6.94 13.22 3.10
N VAL A 270 -7.31 14.40 3.61
CA VAL A 270 -7.97 15.44 2.81
C VAL A 270 -7.08 15.84 1.63
N LYS A 271 -5.83 16.24 1.90
CA LYS A 271 -4.91 16.69 0.86
C LYS A 271 -4.63 15.61 -0.18
N ALA A 272 -4.33 14.39 0.26
CA ALA A 272 -4.07 13.27 -0.65
C ALA A 272 -5.30 12.94 -1.53
N SER A 273 -6.51 13.04 -0.98
CA SER A 273 -7.75 12.80 -1.72
C SER A 273 -8.01 13.89 -2.76
N GLU A 274 -7.77 15.15 -2.42
CA GLU A 274 -7.91 16.28 -3.35
C GLU A 274 -7.03 16.14 -4.59
N GLU A 275 -5.77 15.73 -4.41
CA GLU A 275 -4.80 15.59 -5.50
C GLU A 275 -5.24 14.57 -6.56
N VAL A 276 -6.05 13.60 -6.20
CA VAL A 276 -6.53 12.53 -7.11
C VAL A 276 -8.01 12.61 -7.41
N GLY A 277 -8.71 13.65 -6.95
CA GLY A 277 -10.12 13.87 -7.20
C GLY A 277 -11.05 12.89 -6.47
N LEU A 278 -10.65 12.40 -5.29
CA LEU A 278 -11.52 11.62 -4.41
C LEU A 278 -12.33 12.54 -3.47
N ASP A 279 -13.39 11.98 -2.91
CA ASP A 279 -14.16 12.65 -1.86
C ASP A 279 -13.26 12.98 -0.67
N ARG A 280 -13.28 14.24 -0.22
CA ARG A 280 -12.52 14.73 0.94
C ARG A 280 -12.89 14.05 2.25
N GLN A 281 -14.04 13.38 2.31
CA GLN A 281 -14.48 12.60 3.45
C GLN A 281 -13.92 11.17 3.46
N ALA A 282 -13.20 10.76 2.41
CA ALA A 282 -12.60 9.43 2.33
C ALA A 282 -11.62 9.20 3.52
N TYR A 283 -11.84 8.09 4.23
CA TYR A 283 -11.02 7.65 5.36
C TYR A 283 -11.00 6.11 5.40
N PHE A 284 -10.19 5.54 6.29
CA PHE A 284 -10.15 4.10 6.45
C PHE A 284 -10.99 3.65 7.63
N LEU A 285 -11.63 2.46 7.47
CA LEU A 285 -12.44 1.85 8.50
C LEU A 285 -12.22 0.33 8.54
N PRO A 286 -12.61 -0.34 9.66
CA PRO A 286 -12.48 -1.80 9.77
C PRO A 286 -13.24 -2.50 8.66
N ALA A 287 -12.67 -3.60 8.17
CA ALA A 287 -13.36 -4.53 7.28
C ALA A 287 -12.80 -5.94 7.49
N THR A 288 -13.58 -6.92 7.08
CA THR A 288 -13.27 -8.34 7.15
C THR A 288 -13.43 -8.99 5.78
N GLY A 289 -12.98 -10.22 5.63
CA GLY A 289 -13.22 -10.99 4.41
C GLY A 289 -14.70 -11.17 4.07
N GLY A 290 -15.60 -11.13 5.08
CA GLY A 290 -17.06 -11.21 4.89
C GLY A 290 -17.64 -10.03 4.09
N ASP A 291 -17.08 -8.82 4.27
CA ASP A 291 -17.49 -7.61 3.54
C ASP A 291 -17.26 -7.72 2.03
N TYR A 292 -16.43 -8.66 1.59
CA TYR A 292 -16.09 -8.93 0.18
C TYR A 292 -16.80 -10.17 -0.39
N ALA A 293 -17.87 -10.65 0.25
CA ALA A 293 -18.64 -11.80 -0.25
C ALA A 293 -19.23 -11.56 -1.65
N ALA A 294 -19.61 -10.32 -1.99
CA ALA A 294 -20.11 -9.99 -3.33
C ALA A 294 -19.04 -10.23 -4.43
N TYR A 295 -17.78 -9.93 -4.15
CA TYR A 295 -16.66 -10.22 -5.06
C TYR A 295 -16.52 -11.73 -5.32
N ARG A 296 -16.57 -12.54 -4.26
CA ARG A 296 -16.47 -14.00 -4.37
C ARG A 296 -17.64 -14.60 -5.15
N ARG A 297 -18.86 -14.14 -4.89
CA ARG A 297 -20.05 -14.56 -5.67
C ARG A 297 -19.90 -14.24 -7.15
N PHE A 298 -19.42 -13.03 -7.49
CA PHE A 298 -19.16 -12.65 -8.88
C PHE A 298 -18.22 -13.66 -9.55
N PHE A 299 -17.07 -13.98 -8.95
CA PHE A 299 -16.11 -14.93 -9.52
C PHE A 299 -16.67 -16.35 -9.67
N GLN A 300 -17.63 -16.74 -8.83
CA GLN A 300 -18.34 -18.02 -8.97
C GLN A 300 -19.33 -18.05 -10.15
N SER A 301 -19.88 -16.88 -10.54
CA SER A 301 -20.91 -16.76 -11.55
C SER A 301 -20.41 -16.46 -12.97
N VAL A 302 -19.13 -16.04 -13.13
CA VAL A 302 -18.61 -15.61 -14.43
C VAL A 302 -17.81 -16.72 -15.12
N PRO A 303 -17.66 -16.64 -16.46
CA PRO A 303 -16.81 -17.54 -17.23
C PRO A 303 -15.36 -17.56 -16.73
N ALA A 304 -14.65 -18.68 -16.92
CA ALA A 304 -13.27 -18.86 -16.46
C ALA A 304 -12.31 -17.76 -16.94
N GLY A 305 -12.49 -17.22 -18.14
CA GLY A 305 -11.67 -16.12 -18.68
C GLY A 305 -11.79 -14.79 -17.95
N LEU A 306 -12.75 -14.66 -17.01
CA LEU A 306 -12.93 -13.46 -16.17
C LEU A 306 -12.55 -13.69 -14.69
N ARG A 307 -12.13 -14.88 -14.33
CA ARG A 307 -11.72 -15.22 -12.94
C ARG A 307 -10.34 -14.72 -12.55
#